data_7e985979b72ecd9c499eeae8822dfdca
#
_entry.id   7e985979b72ecd9c499eeae8822dfdca
#
_cell.length_a   1.000
_cell.length_b   1.000
_cell.length_c   1.000
_cell.angle_alpha   90.00
_cell.angle_beta   90.00
_cell.angle_gamma   90.00
#
_symmetry.space_group_name_H-M   'P 1'
#
loop_
_entity.id
_entity.type
_entity.pdbx_description
1 polymer ?
#
loop_
_entity_poly.entity_id
_entity_poly.type
_entity_poly.pdbx_seq_one_letter_code
_entity_poly.pdbx_strand_id
1 'polypeptide(L)'
;MIDRRALLASTLALASCGAGEAPATPPTGPIRPLKAVAPFPVGTVAMSGQLSDQDWFRLVSTHFSQLTPEWEMKMEYILQEDGSLRFDAPDRIAYFARDLGVRLFGHALIWYAQDHPWFTAIVNDRPRFIAEHDRYIAEVAGRWRSQIIGWDVVNEPVEDDGSGYRDCVWSRGLGGIDAYIIRAFEQARIAAPEATLFLNDYNLENTPKKGAAFLRLVERLLKAGAPVQGIGVQSHLDIEIPKGQIASFMNEARQFGLPIHVSELDASLKRGGRLPDLRPRAQRREQQTARVAELAGAFMALPPAQRFAFTVWGVRDSNSWLRRGENDDGQDSPLLFNDEGRPNPLFGVLTEAFAR
;
A
#
# COMPACT_ATOMS: atom_id res chain seq x y z
N MET A 1 -58.66 54.70 -8.54
CA MET A 1 -59.45 53.44 -8.69
C MET A 1 -58.82 52.70 -9.83
N ILE A 2 -57.94 51.79 -9.57
CA ILE A 2 -57.46 50.78 -10.52
C ILE A 2 -57.30 49.47 -9.78
N ASP A 3 -57.86 48.50 -10.38
CA ASP A 3 -58.30 47.18 -9.90
C ASP A 3 -57.10 46.26 -9.55
N ARG A 4 -57.28 45.56 -8.46
CA ARG A 4 -56.41 44.42 -8.05
C ARG A 4 -57.01 43.15 -8.59
N ARG A 5 -56.38 42.51 -9.57
CA ARG A 5 -56.57 41.05 -9.80
C ARG A 5 -55.49 40.47 -10.69
N ALA A 6 -54.88 39.42 -10.15
CA ALA A 6 -54.31 38.28 -10.83
C ALA A 6 -52.94 38.44 -11.52
N LEU A 7 -51.92 37.98 -10.82
CA LEU A 7 -50.80 37.27 -11.45
C LEU A 7 -50.46 36.03 -10.58
N LEU A 8 -51.03 34.91 -10.97
CA LEU A 8 -50.55 33.60 -10.56
C LEU A 8 -49.36 33.26 -11.42
N ALA A 9 -48.16 33.45 -10.87
CA ALA A 9 -46.93 32.93 -11.45
C ALA A 9 -46.69 31.53 -10.92
N SER A 10 -46.85 30.55 -11.80
CA SER A 10 -46.50 29.15 -11.55
C SER A 10 -44.99 28.99 -11.47
N THR A 11 -44.42 28.88 -10.31
CA THR A 11 -43.05 28.42 -10.11
C THR A 11 -43.00 26.92 -10.26
N LEU A 12 -42.62 26.40 -11.42
CA LEU A 12 -42.16 25.01 -11.55
C LEU A 12 -40.81 24.90 -10.80
N ALA A 13 -40.84 24.31 -9.62
CA ALA A 13 -39.66 23.84 -8.93
C ALA A 13 -39.20 22.57 -9.64
N LEU A 14 -38.15 22.66 -10.43
CA LEU A 14 -37.36 21.53 -10.87
C LEU A 14 -36.61 20.97 -9.65
N ALA A 15 -37.23 20.01 -8.96
CA ALA A 15 -36.52 19.17 -8.02
C ALA A 15 -35.64 18.22 -8.82
N SER A 16 -34.37 18.59 -9.01
CA SER A 16 -33.33 17.62 -9.38
C SER A 16 -33.09 16.73 -8.17
N CYS A 17 -33.76 15.60 -8.12
CA CYS A 17 -33.38 14.50 -7.25
C CYS A 17 -32.00 13.98 -7.71
N GLY A 18 -30.93 14.57 -7.22
CA GLY A 18 -29.65 13.89 -7.13
C GLY A 18 -29.86 12.74 -6.16
N ALA A 19 -29.98 11.52 -6.68
CA ALA A 19 -29.89 10.32 -5.86
C ALA A 19 -28.48 10.32 -5.25
N GLY A 20 -28.33 10.88 -4.04
CA GLY A 20 -27.18 10.64 -3.20
C GLY A 20 -27.15 9.14 -2.92
N GLU A 21 -26.11 8.45 -3.39
CA GLU A 21 -25.85 7.09 -2.95
C GLU A 21 -25.82 7.08 -1.41
N ALA A 22 -26.67 6.27 -0.82
CA ALA A 22 -26.72 6.13 0.64
C ALA A 22 -25.32 5.65 1.12
N PRO A 23 -24.83 6.13 2.27
CA PRO A 23 -23.54 5.69 2.81
C PRO A 23 -23.56 4.16 2.91
N ALA A 24 -22.50 3.51 2.37
CA ALA A 24 -22.38 2.06 2.35
C ALA A 24 -22.54 1.51 3.78
N THR A 25 -23.66 0.80 4.01
CA THR A 25 -23.91 0.09 5.27
C THR A 25 -23.08 -1.19 5.31
N PRO A 26 -22.65 -1.64 6.50
CA PRO A 26 -22.01 -2.95 6.62
C PRO A 26 -22.90 -4.04 6.02
N PRO A 27 -22.33 -5.07 5.35
CA PRO A 27 -23.13 -6.12 4.73
C PRO A 27 -23.98 -6.86 5.77
N THR A 28 -25.28 -7.00 5.50
CA THR A 28 -26.27 -7.66 6.39
C THR A 28 -26.48 -9.15 6.08
N GLY A 29 -25.83 -9.67 5.03
CA GLY A 29 -25.92 -11.07 4.59
C GLY A 29 -24.72 -11.92 4.99
N PRO A 30 -24.69 -13.22 4.61
CA PRO A 30 -23.51 -14.06 4.81
C PRO A 30 -22.27 -13.45 4.18
N ILE A 31 -21.24 -13.24 5.00
CA ILE A 31 -19.99 -12.62 4.57
C ILE A 31 -19.22 -13.61 3.68
N ARG A 32 -19.13 -13.32 2.38
CA ARG A 32 -18.29 -14.10 1.48
C ARG A 32 -16.81 -13.80 1.73
N PRO A 33 -15.91 -14.81 1.79
CA PRO A 33 -14.48 -14.58 1.89
C PRO A 33 -13.97 -13.68 0.77
N LEU A 34 -13.23 -12.61 1.11
CA LEU A 34 -12.76 -11.64 0.13
C LEU A 34 -11.87 -12.30 -0.94
N LYS A 35 -10.99 -13.24 -0.52
CA LYS A 35 -10.16 -14.05 -1.42
C LYS A 35 -10.93 -14.97 -2.37
N ALA A 36 -12.20 -15.27 -2.05
CA ALA A 36 -13.04 -16.10 -2.93
C ALA A 36 -13.85 -15.28 -3.94
N VAL A 37 -13.89 -13.96 -3.74
CA VAL A 37 -14.59 -13.03 -4.64
C VAL A 37 -13.61 -12.41 -5.63
N ALA A 38 -12.40 -12.08 -5.17
CA ALA A 38 -11.39 -11.44 -5.99
C ALA A 38 -10.76 -12.39 -7.03
N PRO A 39 -10.61 -11.97 -8.30
CA PRO A 39 -9.94 -12.75 -9.34
C PRO A 39 -8.40 -12.59 -9.31
N PHE A 40 -7.83 -12.17 -8.19
CA PHE A 40 -6.41 -11.96 -7.92
C PHE A 40 -6.16 -12.16 -6.42
N PRO A 41 -4.90 -12.28 -5.98
CA PRO A 41 -4.58 -12.40 -4.56
C PRO A 41 -4.98 -11.16 -3.75
N VAL A 42 -5.64 -11.37 -2.62
CA VAL A 42 -5.93 -10.34 -1.64
C VAL A 42 -5.00 -10.53 -0.45
N GLY A 43 -4.23 -9.50 -0.12
CA GLY A 43 -3.23 -9.52 0.92
C GLY A 43 -3.59 -8.72 2.16
N THR A 44 -2.88 -9.04 3.24
CA THR A 44 -2.79 -8.20 4.45
C THR A 44 -1.42 -8.31 5.06
N VAL A 45 -1.13 -7.46 6.05
CA VAL A 45 0.13 -7.51 6.77
C VAL A 45 0.06 -8.42 7.99
N ALA A 46 1.23 -8.89 8.41
CA ALA A 46 1.42 -9.69 9.61
C ALA A 46 2.64 -9.20 10.41
N MET A 47 2.49 -9.18 11.72
CA MET A 47 3.60 -9.10 12.68
C MET A 47 3.70 -10.41 13.44
N SER A 48 4.91 -10.83 13.80
CA SER A 48 5.14 -12.09 14.48
C SER A 48 4.40 -12.22 15.82
N GLY A 49 4.14 -11.10 16.50
CA GLY A 49 3.34 -11.06 17.73
C GLY A 49 1.85 -11.32 17.53
N GLN A 50 1.33 -11.18 16.31
CA GLN A 50 -0.09 -11.40 15.99
C GLN A 50 -0.42 -12.87 15.69
N LEU A 51 0.59 -13.72 15.43
CA LEU A 51 0.38 -15.09 14.96
C LEU A 51 -0.32 -15.98 15.98
N SER A 52 -0.32 -15.62 17.25
CA SER A 52 -1.03 -16.30 18.33
C SER A 52 -2.43 -15.77 18.63
N ASP A 53 -2.84 -14.64 17.99
CA ASP A 53 -4.17 -14.06 18.16
C ASP A 53 -5.19 -14.85 17.33
N GLN A 54 -6.08 -15.57 17.99
CA GLN A 54 -7.08 -16.45 17.37
C GLN A 54 -8.09 -15.69 16.51
N ASP A 55 -8.48 -14.47 16.90
CA ASP A 55 -9.42 -13.66 16.13
C ASP A 55 -8.75 -13.08 14.88
N TRP A 56 -7.51 -12.64 14.99
CA TRP A 56 -6.69 -12.24 13.85
C TRP A 56 -6.50 -13.42 12.87
N PHE A 57 -6.11 -14.60 13.39
CA PHE A 57 -5.95 -15.82 12.61
C PHE A 57 -7.22 -16.18 11.84
N ARG A 58 -8.38 -16.15 12.51
CA ARG A 58 -9.67 -16.46 11.88
C ARG A 58 -9.98 -15.51 10.72
N LEU A 59 -9.75 -14.21 10.88
CA LEU A 59 -9.97 -13.22 9.82
C LEU A 59 -9.00 -13.43 8.65
N VAL A 60 -7.71 -13.62 8.94
CA VAL A 60 -6.67 -13.84 7.92
C VAL A 60 -6.95 -15.11 7.14
N SER A 61 -7.13 -16.24 7.81
CA SER A 61 -7.39 -17.52 7.16
C SER A 61 -8.68 -17.53 6.33
N THR A 62 -9.67 -16.72 6.71
CA THR A 62 -10.93 -16.62 5.97
C THR A 62 -10.82 -15.73 4.75
N HIS A 63 -10.21 -14.55 4.86
CA HIS A 63 -10.38 -13.48 3.88
C HIS A 63 -9.17 -13.24 2.96
N PHE A 64 -7.96 -13.65 3.37
CA PHE A 64 -6.74 -13.29 2.66
C PHE A 64 -6.02 -14.52 2.07
N SER A 65 -5.31 -14.28 0.99
CA SER A 65 -4.51 -15.29 0.26
C SER A 65 -3.03 -14.88 0.13
N GLN A 66 -2.64 -13.75 0.72
CA GLN A 66 -1.27 -13.25 0.75
C GLN A 66 -0.97 -12.57 2.08
N LEU A 67 0.24 -12.75 2.59
CA LEU A 67 0.79 -12.03 3.74
C LEU A 67 2.02 -11.23 3.34
N THR A 68 2.15 -10.04 3.93
CA THR A 68 3.35 -9.19 3.87
C THR A 68 3.79 -8.94 5.32
N PRO A 69 5.04 -9.25 5.72
CA PRO A 69 5.55 -8.86 7.03
C PRO A 69 5.57 -7.34 7.15
N GLU A 70 4.87 -6.79 8.15
CA GLU A 70 4.70 -5.34 8.29
C GLU A 70 6.02 -4.64 8.65
N TRP A 71 6.85 -5.29 9.45
CA TRP A 71 8.07 -4.70 9.98
C TRP A 71 9.28 -5.65 9.97
N GLU A 72 9.10 -6.93 10.29
CA GLU A 72 10.19 -7.84 10.63
C GLU A 72 11.07 -8.24 9.43
N MET A 73 10.66 -7.97 8.19
CA MET A 73 11.53 -8.11 7.00
C MET A 73 12.26 -6.81 6.62
N LYS A 74 12.02 -5.72 7.32
CA LYS A 74 12.74 -4.46 7.11
C LYS A 74 14.16 -4.52 7.71
N MET A 75 15.06 -3.73 7.14
CA MET A 75 16.48 -3.71 7.56
C MET A 75 16.67 -3.40 9.04
N GLU A 76 15.86 -2.48 9.58
CA GLU A 76 15.90 -2.10 10.99
C GLU A 76 15.73 -3.29 11.94
N TYR A 77 14.94 -4.30 11.55
CA TYR A 77 14.79 -5.52 12.34
C TYR A 77 15.91 -6.53 12.02
N ILE A 78 16.21 -6.73 10.74
CA ILE A 78 17.10 -7.81 10.29
C ILE A 78 18.57 -7.50 10.60
N LEU A 79 19.05 -6.31 10.24
CA LEU A 79 20.45 -5.94 10.41
C LEU A 79 20.72 -5.52 11.85
N GLN A 80 21.73 -6.14 12.48
CA GLN A 80 22.17 -5.81 13.82
C GLN A 80 23.33 -4.79 13.80
N GLU A 81 23.61 -4.17 14.94
CA GLU A 81 24.69 -3.19 15.08
C GLU A 81 26.10 -3.73 14.73
N ASP A 82 26.32 -5.02 14.92
CA ASP A 82 27.57 -5.72 14.59
C ASP A 82 27.65 -6.19 13.12
N GLY A 83 26.63 -5.90 12.32
CA GLY A 83 26.54 -6.32 10.92
C GLY A 83 26.00 -7.74 10.71
N SER A 84 25.68 -8.48 11.78
CA SER A 84 24.99 -9.78 11.70
C SER A 84 23.53 -9.61 11.29
N LEU A 85 22.92 -10.71 10.82
CA LEU A 85 21.51 -10.70 10.38
C LEU A 85 20.65 -11.59 11.29
N ARG A 86 19.51 -11.06 11.72
CA ARG A 86 18.54 -11.73 12.57
C ARG A 86 17.29 -12.11 11.79
N PHE A 87 16.89 -13.36 11.85
CA PHE A 87 15.78 -13.89 11.06
C PHE A 87 14.68 -14.59 11.86
N ASP A 88 14.77 -14.63 13.20
CA ASP A 88 13.85 -15.41 14.04
C ASP A 88 12.38 -15.03 13.87
N ALA A 89 12.05 -13.74 13.83
CA ALA A 89 10.67 -13.30 13.65
C ALA A 89 10.18 -13.37 12.19
N PRO A 90 10.92 -12.92 11.18
CA PRO A 90 10.47 -13.10 9.80
C PRO A 90 10.37 -14.56 9.38
N ASP A 91 11.23 -15.45 9.88
CA ASP A 91 11.08 -16.89 9.65
C ASP A 91 9.76 -17.45 10.22
N ARG A 92 9.35 -17.01 11.42
CA ARG A 92 8.05 -17.42 11.98
C ARG A 92 6.89 -17.00 11.10
N ILE A 93 6.92 -15.78 10.55
CA ILE A 93 5.88 -15.30 9.62
C ILE A 93 5.93 -16.12 8.32
N ALA A 94 7.12 -16.40 7.79
CA ALA A 94 7.29 -17.20 6.58
C ALA A 94 6.76 -18.64 6.78
N TYR A 95 7.09 -19.30 7.88
CA TYR A 95 6.55 -20.63 8.21
C TYR A 95 5.03 -20.60 8.39
N PHE A 96 4.52 -19.59 9.08
CA PHE A 96 3.07 -19.43 9.26
C PHE A 96 2.35 -19.27 7.90
N ALA A 97 2.86 -18.42 6.98
CA ALA A 97 2.29 -18.25 5.65
C ALA A 97 2.29 -19.56 4.85
N ARG A 98 3.41 -20.32 4.90
CA ARG A 98 3.53 -21.64 4.29
C ARG A 98 2.50 -22.63 4.84
N ASP A 99 2.40 -22.72 6.16
CA ASP A 99 1.53 -23.70 6.84
C ASP A 99 0.04 -23.35 6.63
N LEU A 100 -0.26 -22.06 6.48
CA LEU A 100 -1.60 -21.58 6.11
C LEU A 100 -1.90 -21.75 4.60
N GLY A 101 -0.90 -22.03 3.78
CA GLY A 101 -1.05 -22.15 2.33
C GLY A 101 -1.33 -20.82 1.61
N VAL A 102 -0.83 -19.69 2.14
CA VAL A 102 -0.96 -18.37 1.55
C VAL A 102 0.37 -17.88 0.97
N ARG A 103 0.30 -16.97 0.00
CA ARG A 103 1.47 -16.35 -0.62
C ARG A 103 2.21 -15.48 0.41
N LEU A 104 3.53 -15.37 0.26
CA LEU A 104 4.36 -14.46 1.03
C LEU A 104 4.95 -13.39 0.10
N PHE A 105 4.82 -12.12 0.46
CA PHE A 105 5.39 -10.98 -0.23
C PHE A 105 6.42 -10.29 0.67
N GLY A 106 7.60 -9.97 0.16
CA GLY A 106 8.68 -9.37 0.93
C GLY A 106 8.62 -7.84 0.92
N HIS A 107 8.77 -7.22 2.11
CA HIS A 107 8.73 -5.76 2.29
C HIS A 107 9.67 -5.32 3.42
N ALA A 108 10.64 -4.50 3.16
CA ALA A 108 11.27 -4.06 1.94
C ALA A 108 12.79 -4.29 2.04
N LEU A 109 13.48 -4.47 0.88
CA LEU A 109 14.93 -4.69 0.93
C LEU A 109 15.68 -3.38 1.24
N ILE A 110 15.42 -2.32 0.51
CA ILE A 110 16.07 -1.01 0.64
C ILE A 110 15.01 0.08 0.84
N TRP A 111 15.15 0.83 1.91
CA TRP A 111 14.27 1.96 2.23
C TRP A 111 15.09 3.15 2.76
N TYR A 112 14.79 4.36 2.30
CA TYR A 112 15.50 5.56 2.68
C TYR A 112 15.40 5.89 4.18
N ALA A 113 14.26 5.55 4.80
CA ALA A 113 13.99 5.84 6.20
C ALA A 113 14.72 4.88 7.17
N GLN A 114 15.41 3.87 6.65
CA GLN A 114 16.21 2.93 7.45
C GLN A 114 17.70 3.10 7.16
N ASP A 115 18.21 4.26 7.56
CA ASP A 115 19.61 4.67 7.53
C ASP A 115 20.37 3.95 8.66
N HIS A 116 20.62 2.63 8.49
CA HIS A 116 21.19 1.82 9.56
C HIS A 116 22.62 2.28 9.89
N PRO A 117 22.99 2.39 11.20
CA PRO A 117 24.33 2.82 11.63
C PRO A 117 25.49 2.08 10.97
N TRP A 118 25.31 0.78 10.71
CA TRP A 118 26.28 -0.03 9.97
C TRP A 118 26.64 0.57 8.62
N PHE A 119 25.66 0.98 7.82
CA PHE A 119 25.86 1.58 6.50
C PHE A 119 26.33 3.03 6.58
N THR A 120 25.80 3.79 7.53
CA THR A 120 26.20 5.18 7.75
C THR A 120 27.68 5.28 8.11
N ALA A 121 28.20 4.33 8.91
CA ALA A 121 29.62 4.29 9.30
C ALA A 121 30.58 4.05 8.14
N ILE A 122 30.13 3.40 7.06
CA ILE A 122 30.98 3.02 5.91
C ILE A 122 30.62 3.76 4.62
N VAL A 123 29.76 4.77 4.65
CA VAL A 123 29.26 5.48 3.46
C VAL A 123 30.37 6.08 2.60
N ASN A 124 31.50 6.44 3.20
CA ASN A 124 32.68 6.98 2.50
C ASN A 124 33.68 5.89 2.05
N ASP A 125 33.51 4.63 2.45
CA ASP A 125 34.26 3.48 1.98
C ASP A 125 33.45 2.75 0.91
N ARG A 126 33.49 3.31 -0.31
CA ARG A 126 32.64 2.81 -1.41
C ARG A 126 32.82 1.31 -1.72
N PRO A 127 34.03 0.74 -1.78
CA PRO A 127 34.18 -0.70 -2.00
C PRO A 127 33.50 -1.55 -0.92
N ARG A 128 33.70 -1.18 0.35
CA ARG A 128 33.04 -1.87 1.47
C ARG A 128 31.53 -1.66 1.47
N PHE A 129 31.08 -0.45 1.20
CA PHE A 129 29.65 -0.15 1.11
C PHE A 129 28.93 -1.02 0.07
N ILE A 130 29.54 -1.13 -1.12
CA ILE A 130 29.04 -1.99 -2.20
C ILE A 130 28.98 -3.44 -1.76
N ALA A 131 30.06 -3.96 -1.16
CA ALA A 131 30.13 -5.36 -0.73
C ALA A 131 29.07 -5.68 0.33
N GLU A 132 28.89 -4.81 1.32
CA GLU A 132 27.89 -4.99 2.38
C GLU A 132 26.44 -4.85 1.87
N HIS A 133 26.19 -3.91 0.95
CA HIS A 133 24.88 -3.77 0.30
C HIS A 133 24.51 -5.04 -0.46
N ASP A 134 25.41 -5.56 -1.27
CA ASP A 134 25.16 -6.75 -2.07
C ASP A 134 24.98 -7.99 -1.19
N ARG A 135 25.81 -8.12 -0.12
CA ARG A 135 25.68 -9.19 0.87
C ARG A 135 24.31 -9.15 1.53
N TYR A 136 23.87 -7.97 1.99
CA TYR A 136 22.58 -7.81 2.63
C TYR A 136 21.44 -8.28 1.72
N ILE A 137 21.38 -7.80 0.49
CA ILE A 137 20.33 -8.19 -0.46
C ILE A 137 20.41 -9.69 -0.76
N ALA A 138 21.62 -10.22 -1.00
CA ALA A 138 21.79 -11.65 -1.31
C ALA A 138 21.31 -12.55 -0.18
N GLU A 139 21.63 -12.23 1.08
CA GLU A 139 21.22 -13.02 2.24
C GLU A 139 19.73 -12.89 2.54
N VAL A 140 19.17 -11.66 2.49
CA VAL A 140 17.78 -11.41 2.83
C VAL A 140 16.83 -11.91 1.73
N ALA A 141 17.02 -11.49 0.48
CA ALA A 141 16.16 -11.93 -0.62
C ALA A 141 16.35 -13.42 -0.93
N GLY A 142 17.56 -13.94 -0.79
CA GLY A 142 17.88 -15.33 -1.04
C GLY A 142 17.31 -16.30 0.00
N ARG A 143 17.10 -15.85 1.25
CA ARG A 143 16.63 -16.72 2.35
C ARG A 143 15.29 -17.39 2.06
N TRP A 144 14.34 -16.65 1.55
CA TRP A 144 12.99 -17.15 1.26
C TRP A 144 12.69 -17.25 -0.24
N ARG A 145 13.72 -17.39 -1.10
CA ARG A 145 13.60 -17.35 -2.57
C ARG A 145 12.61 -18.36 -3.17
N SER A 146 12.35 -19.46 -2.48
CA SER A 146 11.40 -20.50 -2.91
C SER A 146 9.96 -20.25 -2.44
N GLN A 147 9.74 -19.21 -1.62
CA GLN A 147 8.47 -18.94 -0.97
C GLN A 147 7.94 -17.55 -1.30
N ILE A 148 8.83 -16.54 -1.36
CA ILE A 148 8.46 -15.15 -1.67
C ILE A 148 8.17 -15.01 -3.17
N ILE A 149 6.98 -14.48 -3.46
CA ILE A 149 6.48 -14.32 -4.84
C ILE A 149 6.81 -12.96 -5.43
N GLY A 150 7.20 -12.01 -4.63
CA GLY A 150 7.60 -10.66 -5.02
C GLY A 150 8.23 -9.90 -3.87
N TRP A 151 9.03 -8.89 -4.20
CA TRP A 151 9.71 -8.00 -3.27
C TRP A 151 9.50 -6.53 -3.61
N ASP A 152 9.23 -5.71 -2.62
CA ASP A 152 9.53 -4.28 -2.69
C ASP A 152 11.05 -4.13 -2.55
N VAL A 153 11.73 -3.99 -3.70
CA VAL A 153 13.19 -3.93 -3.73
C VAL A 153 13.69 -2.59 -3.24
N VAL A 154 13.07 -1.51 -3.73
CA VAL A 154 13.32 -0.15 -3.24
C VAL A 154 11.98 0.48 -2.88
N ASN A 155 11.92 0.98 -1.66
CA ASN A 155 10.74 1.64 -1.09
C ASN A 155 10.95 3.15 -0.98
N GLU A 156 9.99 3.93 -1.47
CA GLU A 156 9.83 5.37 -1.26
C GLU A 156 11.02 6.24 -1.75
N PRO A 157 11.46 6.11 -2.99
CA PRO A 157 12.60 6.87 -3.49
C PRO A 157 12.27 8.32 -3.87
N VAL A 158 10.99 8.72 -3.92
CA VAL A 158 10.57 10.06 -4.37
C VAL A 158 10.28 10.98 -3.19
N GLU A 159 10.72 12.24 -3.27
CA GLU A 159 10.40 13.27 -2.26
C GLU A 159 8.89 13.49 -2.13
N ASP A 160 8.43 13.87 -0.93
CA ASP A 160 7.01 13.98 -0.59
C ASP A 160 6.24 14.94 -1.49
N ASP A 161 6.87 16.04 -1.89
CA ASP A 161 6.29 17.05 -2.77
C ASP A 161 6.47 16.76 -4.26
N GLY A 162 7.13 15.63 -4.60
CA GLY A 162 7.46 15.27 -5.98
C GLY A 162 8.47 16.20 -6.65
N SER A 163 9.26 16.96 -5.89
CA SER A 163 10.28 17.88 -6.43
C SER A 163 11.51 17.16 -6.98
N GLY A 164 11.76 15.95 -6.48
CA GLY A 164 12.94 15.17 -6.83
C GLY A 164 12.94 13.79 -6.20
N TYR A 165 14.14 13.27 -6.02
CA TYR A 165 14.38 11.95 -5.43
C TYR A 165 15.18 12.10 -4.15
N ARG A 166 14.95 11.21 -3.18
CA ARG A 166 15.51 11.31 -1.84
C ARG A 166 17.03 11.12 -1.85
N ASP A 167 17.73 12.10 -1.27
CA ASP A 167 19.16 11.92 -0.93
C ASP A 167 19.25 11.14 0.38
N CYS A 168 19.78 9.94 0.30
CA CYS A 168 19.87 8.99 1.42
C CYS A 168 21.25 8.30 1.43
N VAL A 169 21.52 7.48 2.45
CA VAL A 169 22.79 6.75 2.56
C VAL A 169 23.08 5.91 1.31
N TRP A 170 22.02 5.36 0.69
CA TRP A 170 22.15 4.53 -0.51
C TRP A 170 22.60 5.32 -1.72
N SER A 171 21.99 6.50 -1.98
CA SER A 171 22.39 7.37 -3.09
C SER A 171 23.80 7.88 -2.92
N ARG A 172 24.19 8.25 -1.69
CA ARG A 172 25.55 8.70 -1.38
C ARG A 172 26.58 7.59 -1.52
N GLY A 173 26.32 6.42 -0.95
CA GLY A 173 27.26 5.28 -0.97
C GLY A 173 27.41 4.64 -2.34
N LEU A 174 26.37 4.63 -3.18
CA LEU A 174 26.37 3.96 -4.49
C LEU A 174 26.48 4.90 -5.69
N GLY A 175 26.50 6.23 -5.47
CA GLY A 175 26.81 7.20 -6.54
C GLY A 175 25.60 7.73 -7.28
N GLY A 176 24.49 7.92 -6.57
CA GLY A 176 23.28 8.57 -7.06
C GLY A 176 22.05 7.68 -7.06
N ILE A 177 20.90 8.31 -7.32
CA ILE A 177 19.59 7.66 -7.25
C ILE A 177 19.47 6.47 -8.20
N ASP A 178 19.79 6.64 -9.48
CA ASP A 178 19.66 5.57 -10.46
C ASP A 178 20.63 4.43 -10.17
N ALA A 179 21.88 4.77 -9.80
CA ALA A 179 22.92 3.78 -9.54
C ALA A 179 22.56 2.84 -8.38
N TYR A 180 22.03 3.36 -7.25
CA TYR A 180 21.65 2.49 -6.14
C TYR A 180 20.42 1.66 -6.45
N ILE A 181 19.43 2.24 -7.15
CA ILE A 181 18.20 1.51 -7.47
C ILE A 181 18.53 0.37 -8.47
N ILE A 182 19.24 0.67 -9.55
CA ILE A 182 19.63 -0.34 -10.53
C ILE A 182 20.37 -1.48 -9.83
N ARG A 183 21.38 -1.16 -9.00
CA ARG A 183 22.15 -2.18 -8.29
C ARG A 183 21.30 -3.01 -7.35
N ALA A 184 20.39 -2.39 -6.59
CA ALA A 184 19.49 -3.11 -5.70
C ALA A 184 18.62 -4.12 -6.46
N PHE A 185 18.06 -3.71 -7.60
CA PHE A 185 17.26 -4.59 -8.45
C PHE A 185 18.09 -5.71 -9.09
N GLU A 186 19.31 -5.43 -9.55
CA GLU A 186 20.22 -6.45 -10.10
C GLU A 186 20.55 -7.51 -9.04
N GLN A 187 20.93 -7.08 -7.84
CA GLN A 187 21.23 -8.01 -6.74
C GLN A 187 20.01 -8.80 -6.28
N ALA A 188 18.84 -8.17 -6.20
CA ALA A 188 17.59 -8.85 -5.88
C ALA A 188 17.21 -9.90 -6.94
N ARG A 189 17.42 -9.60 -8.23
CA ARG A 189 17.20 -10.55 -9.34
C ARG A 189 18.09 -11.77 -9.22
N ILE A 190 19.37 -11.60 -8.86
CA ILE A 190 20.30 -12.70 -8.65
C ILE A 190 19.87 -13.56 -7.45
N ALA A 191 19.50 -12.92 -6.34
CA ALA A 191 19.16 -13.58 -5.08
C ALA A 191 17.79 -14.29 -5.12
N ALA A 192 16.80 -13.71 -5.78
CA ALA A 192 15.43 -14.20 -5.87
C ALA A 192 14.93 -14.23 -7.34
N PRO A 193 15.43 -15.16 -8.17
CA PRO A 193 15.20 -15.16 -9.61
C PRO A 193 13.73 -15.34 -10.01
N GLU A 194 12.90 -15.98 -9.18
CA GLU A 194 11.49 -16.23 -9.45
C GLU A 194 10.56 -15.13 -8.91
N ALA A 195 11.06 -14.26 -8.03
CA ALA A 195 10.23 -13.20 -7.44
C ALA A 195 10.00 -12.05 -8.42
N THR A 196 8.79 -11.48 -8.41
CA THR A 196 8.51 -10.22 -9.12
C THR A 196 9.08 -9.04 -8.31
N LEU A 197 9.85 -8.18 -8.97
CA LEU A 197 10.57 -7.08 -8.32
C LEU A 197 9.86 -5.76 -8.51
N PHE A 198 9.47 -5.12 -7.41
CA PHE A 198 8.69 -3.89 -7.38
C PHE A 198 9.51 -2.69 -6.94
N LEU A 199 9.24 -1.54 -7.58
CA LEU A 199 9.52 -0.23 -7.04
C LEU A 199 8.23 0.26 -6.37
N ASN A 200 8.27 0.61 -5.09
CA ASN A 200 7.09 0.94 -4.28
C ASN A 200 7.18 2.35 -3.70
N ASP A 201 6.07 3.09 -3.69
CA ASP A 201 6.02 4.41 -3.05
C ASP A 201 4.58 4.77 -2.62
N TYR A 202 4.45 5.74 -1.72
CA TYR A 202 3.19 6.25 -1.19
C TYR A 202 2.81 7.60 -1.81
N ASN A 203 1.55 8.00 -1.58
CA ASN A 203 1.00 9.28 -2.06
C ASN A 203 1.09 9.50 -3.57
N LEU A 204 1.25 8.45 -4.35
CA LEU A 204 1.38 8.56 -5.81
C LEU A 204 0.08 9.06 -6.44
N GLU A 205 -1.04 8.58 -5.96
CA GLU A 205 -2.39 8.99 -6.32
C GLU A 205 -2.86 10.24 -5.54
N ASN A 206 -2.37 10.42 -4.31
CA ASN A 206 -2.74 11.57 -3.47
C ASN A 206 -2.10 12.87 -3.94
N THR A 207 -0.87 12.79 -4.47
CA THR A 207 -0.05 13.93 -4.91
C THR A 207 0.37 13.75 -6.37
N PRO A 208 -0.36 14.31 -7.35
CA PRO A 208 -0.11 14.08 -8.78
C PRO A 208 1.32 14.41 -9.23
N LYS A 209 1.95 15.43 -8.63
CA LYS A 209 3.36 15.77 -8.90
C LYS A 209 4.31 14.65 -8.49
N LYS A 210 4.06 14.01 -7.33
CA LYS A 210 4.83 12.86 -6.84
C LYS A 210 4.59 11.63 -7.72
N GLY A 211 3.34 11.33 -8.05
CA GLY A 211 3.00 10.26 -8.99
C GLY A 211 3.71 10.39 -10.33
N ALA A 212 3.68 11.59 -10.92
CA ALA A 212 4.39 11.85 -12.17
C ALA A 212 5.93 11.73 -12.04
N ALA A 213 6.52 12.15 -10.91
CA ALA A 213 7.95 11.98 -10.66
C ALA A 213 8.33 10.50 -10.52
N PHE A 214 7.49 9.71 -9.84
CA PHE A 214 7.68 8.27 -9.70
C PHE A 214 7.62 7.55 -11.05
N LEU A 215 6.61 7.83 -11.88
CA LEU A 215 6.50 7.22 -13.21
C LEU A 215 7.65 7.59 -14.14
N ARG A 216 8.16 8.84 -14.07
CA ARG A 216 9.40 9.22 -14.79
C ARG A 216 10.62 8.44 -14.29
N LEU A 217 10.70 8.14 -13.00
CA LEU A 217 11.77 7.28 -12.46
C LEU A 217 11.67 5.86 -13.01
N VAL A 218 10.47 5.26 -12.97
CA VAL A 218 10.23 3.92 -13.56
C VAL A 218 10.66 3.88 -15.03
N GLU A 219 10.23 4.86 -15.84
CA GLU A 219 10.62 4.95 -17.25
C GLU A 219 12.13 5.01 -17.43
N ARG A 220 12.82 5.83 -16.64
CA ARG A 220 14.28 6.01 -16.70
C ARG A 220 15.03 4.73 -16.32
N LEU A 221 14.58 4.05 -15.26
CA LEU A 221 15.16 2.78 -14.82
C LEU A 221 14.99 1.67 -15.87
N LEU A 222 13.80 1.56 -16.47
CA LEU A 222 13.53 0.61 -17.55
C LEU A 222 14.40 0.88 -18.77
N LYS A 223 14.55 2.16 -19.19
CA LYS A 223 15.46 2.56 -20.29
C LYS A 223 16.91 2.24 -20.00
N ALA A 224 17.33 2.28 -18.72
CA ALA A 224 18.67 1.90 -18.29
C ALA A 224 18.86 0.37 -18.18
N GLY A 225 17.83 -0.44 -18.42
CA GLY A 225 17.89 -1.89 -18.36
C GLY A 225 17.78 -2.48 -16.96
N ALA A 226 17.34 -1.69 -15.96
CA ALA A 226 17.09 -2.20 -14.61
C ALA A 226 15.96 -3.27 -14.65
N PRO A 227 16.11 -4.39 -13.92
CA PRO A 227 15.11 -5.47 -13.92
C PRO A 227 13.89 -5.14 -13.04
N VAL A 228 13.32 -3.94 -13.19
CA VAL A 228 12.05 -3.55 -12.57
C VAL A 228 10.93 -4.29 -13.27
N GLN A 229 10.13 -5.04 -12.51
CA GLN A 229 9.08 -5.89 -13.05
C GLN A 229 7.69 -5.55 -12.55
N GLY A 230 7.57 -4.64 -11.60
CA GLY A 230 6.28 -4.24 -11.06
C GLY A 230 6.31 -2.84 -10.47
N ILE A 231 5.12 -2.27 -10.38
CA ILE A 231 4.86 -0.97 -9.75
C ILE A 231 4.07 -1.22 -8.47
N GLY A 232 4.66 -0.86 -7.31
CA GLY A 232 3.98 -0.84 -6.03
C GLY A 232 3.33 0.53 -5.79
N VAL A 233 2.08 0.53 -5.40
CA VAL A 233 1.29 1.70 -5.04
C VAL A 233 0.77 1.47 -3.63
N GLN A 234 1.33 2.16 -2.64
CA GLN A 234 0.97 1.90 -1.24
C GLN A 234 -0.51 2.15 -0.96
N SER A 235 -1.05 3.21 -1.53
CA SER A 235 -2.47 3.56 -1.36
C SER A 235 -2.87 3.82 0.09
N HIS A 236 -2.00 4.51 0.87
CA HIS A 236 -2.41 5.20 2.07
C HIS A 236 -3.27 6.40 1.65
N LEU A 237 -4.58 6.19 1.52
CA LEU A 237 -5.44 7.12 0.80
C LEU A 237 -5.81 8.35 1.64
N ASP A 238 -5.61 9.53 1.06
CA ASP A 238 -6.29 10.74 1.52
C ASP A 238 -7.73 10.74 0.98
N ILE A 239 -8.69 10.75 1.87
CA ILE A 239 -10.12 10.75 1.51
C ILE A 239 -10.60 12.06 0.90
N GLU A 240 -9.80 13.12 0.96
CA GLU A 240 -10.13 14.46 0.43
C GLU A 240 -9.68 14.68 -1.02
N ILE A 241 -8.92 13.75 -1.59
CA ILE A 241 -8.46 13.91 -2.98
C ILE A 241 -9.63 13.97 -3.97
N PRO A 242 -9.51 14.73 -5.06
CA PRO A 242 -10.56 14.87 -6.05
C PRO A 242 -10.97 13.55 -6.68
N LYS A 243 -12.26 13.39 -6.95
CA LYS A 243 -12.77 12.26 -7.73
C LYS A 243 -12.08 12.19 -9.09
N GLY A 244 -11.66 11.00 -9.50
CA GLY A 244 -10.97 10.75 -10.76
C GLY A 244 -9.44 10.83 -10.67
N GLN A 245 -8.88 11.35 -9.58
CA GLN A 245 -7.44 11.51 -9.43
C GLN A 245 -6.73 10.15 -9.29
N ILE A 246 -7.30 9.23 -8.51
CA ILE A 246 -6.79 7.85 -8.38
C ILE A 246 -6.83 7.14 -9.73
N ALA A 247 -7.96 7.22 -10.43
CA ALA A 247 -8.13 6.61 -11.73
C ALA A 247 -7.16 7.18 -12.77
N SER A 248 -6.87 8.50 -12.74
CA SER A 248 -5.88 9.13 -13.61
C SER A 248 -4.49 8.53 -13.39
N PHE A 249 -4.00 8.48 -12.15
CA PHE A 249 -2.71 7.89 -11.83
C PHE A 249 -2.62 6.42 -12.26
N MET A 250 -3.62 5.62 -11.93
CA MET A 250 -3.66 4.19 -12.30
C MET A 250 -3.66 3.99 -13.82
N ASN A 251 -4.32 4.88 -14.58
CA ASN A 251 -4.30 4.85 -16.04
C ASN A 251 -2.92 5.20 -16.63
N GLU A 252 -2.17 6.10 -15.99
CA GLU A 252 -0.79 6.42 -16.38
C GLU A 252 0.14 5.23 -16.05
N ALA A 253 0.05 4.68 -14.83
CA ALA A 253 0.86 3.54 -14.39
C ALA A 253 0.66 2.30 -15.27
N ARG A 254 -0.57 2.03 -15.70
CA ARG A 254 -0.91 0.88 -16.55
C ARG A 254 -0.22 0.91 -17.92
N GLN A 255 0.20 2.10 -18.42
CA GLN A 255 0.85 2.23 -19.74
C GLN A 255 2.23 1.55 -19.78
N PHE A 256 2.83 1.30 -18.64
CA PHE A 256 4.10 0.56 -18.57
C PHE A 256 3.95 -0.94 -18.85
N GLY A 257 2.74 -1.47 -18.86
CA GLY A 257 2.49 -2.89 -19.08
C GLY A 257 2.95 -3.80 -17.93
N LEU A 258 3.48 -3.23 -16.85
CA LEU A 258 3.97 -3.97 -15.69
C LEU A 258 2.83 -4.37 -14.75
N PRO A 259 2.97 -5.49 -14.00
CA PRO A 259 2.14 -5.80 -12.85
C PRO A 259 2.07 -4.64 -11.86
N ILE A 260 0.88 -4.35 -11.34
CA ILE A 260 0.64 -3.34 -10.32
C ILE A 260 0.19 -4.04 -9.04
N HIS A 261 0.83 -3.70 -7.94
CA HIS A 261 0.47 -4.12 -6.59
C HIS A 261 -0.09 -2.93 -5.82
N VAL A 262 -1.38 -2.92 -5.49
CA VAL A 262 -1.87 -2.08 -4.40
C VAL A 262 -1.36 -2.71 -3.12
N SER A 263 -0.32 -2.12 -2.52
CA SER A 263 0.54 -2.81 -1.56
C SER A 263 0.17 -2.58 -0.10
N GLU A 264 -0.49 -1.45 0.23
CA GLU A 264 -0.61 -1.00 1.62
C GLU A 264 -1.92 -0.24 1.90
N LEU A 265 -3.03 -0.60 1.23
CA LEU A 265 -4.28 0.15 1.39
C LEU A 265 -4.66 0.35 2.86
N ASP A 266 -4.80 1.60 3.22
CA ASP A 266 -5.62 2.08 4.33
C ASP A 266 -6.22 3.45 3.98
N ALA A 267 -7.24 3.87 4.71
CA ALA A 267 -7.89 5.15 4.47
C ALA A 267 -8.42 5.73 5.79
N SER A 268 -7.67 6.65 6.40
CA SER A 268 -8.07 7.30 7.64
C SER A 268 -9.35 8.12 7.47
N LEU A 269 -10.21 8.10 8.49
CA LEU A 269 -11.32 9.04 8.60
C LEU A 269 -10.88 10.39 9.16
N LYS A 270 -9.65 10.49 9.65
CA LYS A 270 -9.08 11.72 10.21
C LYS A 270 -8.35 12.47 9.11
N ARG A 271 -8.45 13.79 9.16
CA ARG A 271 -7.64 14.65 8.29
C ARG A 271 -6.18 14.57 8.75
N GLY A 272 -5.27 14.32 7.82
CA GLY A 272 -3.84 14.48 8.07
C GLY A 272 -3.52 15.97 8.30
N GLY A 273 -3.40 16.39 9.57
CA GLY A 273 -3.08 17.78 9.87
C GLY A 273 -3.30 18.17 11.34
N ARG A 274 -2.86 19.40 11.70
CA ARG A 274 -2.87 19.92 13.09
C ARG A 274 -4.25 20.41 13.57
N LEU A 275 -5.21 20.58 12.66
CA LEU A 275 -6.54 21.10 13.02
C LEU A 275 -7.55 19.95 13.08
N PRO A 276 -8.46 19.96 14.08
CA PRO A 276 -9.54 19.00 14.15
C PRO A 276 -10.40 19.04 12.89
N ASP A 277 -10.77 17.86 12.37
CA ASP A 277 -11.74 17.76 11.29
C ASP A 277 -13.16 17.94 11.84
N LEU A 278 -13.78 19.06 11.49
CA LEU A 278 -15.12 19.42 11.97
C LEU A 278 -16.25 18.80 11.13
N ARG A 279 -15.94 18.08 10.06
CA ARG A 279 -16.97 17.40 9.25
C ARG A 279 -17.62 16.27 10.03
N PRO A 280 -18.93 16.05 9.87
CA PRO A 280 -19.59 14.89 10.45
C PRO A 280 -18.91 13.55 10.04
N ARG A 281 -18.82 12.61 10.98
CA ARG A 281 -18.23 11.29 10.71
C ARG A 281 -18.87 10.59 9.49
N ALA A 282 -20.20 10.74 9.32
CA ALA A 282 -20.90 10.18 8.17
C ALA A 282 -20.38 10.70 6.83
N GLN A 283 -20.14 12.02 6.71
CA GLN A 283 -19.57 12.63 5.51
C GLN A 283 -18.15 12.13 5.23
N ARG A 284 -17.32 12.01 6.27
CA ARG A 284 -15.95 11.47 6.12
C ARG A 284 -15.99 10.00 5.68
N ARG A 285 -16.92 9.21 6.20
CA ARG A 285 -17.13 7.82 5.81
C ARG A 285 -17.57 7.70 4.34
N GLU A 286 -18.46 8.56 3.88
CA GLU A 286 -18.87 8.61 2.49
C GLU A 286 -17.68 8.92 1.56
N GLN A 287 -16.85 9.89 1.90
CA GLN A 287 -15.64 10.21 1.15
C GLN A 287 -14.66 9.02 1.16
N GLN A 288 -14.43 8.39 2.29
CA GLN A 288 -13.57 7.23 2.43
C GLN A 288 -14.04 6.07 1.52
N THR A 289 -15.32 5.71 1.61
CA THR A 289 -15.87 4.62 0.78
C THR A 289 -15.81 4.96 -0.71
N ALA A 290 -16.06 6.22 -1.08
CA ALA A 290 -15.97 6.67 -2.47
C ALA A 290 -14.53 6.60 -3.01
N ARG A 291 -13.52 6.96 -2.22
CA ARG A 291 -12.10 6.88 -2.66
C ARG A 291 -11.63 5.44 -2.78
N VAL A 292 -11.98 4.58 -1.82
CA VAL A 292 -11.65 3.15 -1.88
C VAL A 292 -12.38 2.46 -3.04
N ALA A 293 -13.63 2.82 -3.32
CA ALA A 293 -14.36 2.32 -4.49
C ALA A 293 -13.70 2.75 -5.81
N GLU A 294 -13.20 3.99 -5.88
CA GLU A 294 -12.47 4.48 -7.06
C GLU A 294 -11.16 3.70 -7.28
N LEU A 295 -10.38 3.48 -6.21
CA LEU A 295 -9.15 2.69 -6.28
C LEU A 295 -9.43 1.26 -6.73
N ALA A 296 -10.39 0.58 -6.09
CA ALA A 296 -10.76 -0.78 -6.43
C ALA A 296 -11.28 -0.88 -7.88
N GLY A 297 -12.11 0.07 -8.32
CA GLY A 297 -12.59 0.16 -9.69
C GLY A 297 -11.47 0.38 -10.70
N ALA A 298 -10.52 1.26 -10.41
CA ALA A 298 -9.37 1.52 -11.26
C ALA A 298 -8.44 0.28 -11.36
N PHE A 299 -8.22 -0.43 -10.24
CA PHE A 299 -7.47 -1.68 -10.23
C PHE A 299 -8.17 -2.78 -11.03
N MET A 300 -9.49 -2.91 -10.89
CA MET A 300 -10.29 -3.88 -11.66
C MET A 300 -10.32 -3.55 -13.17
N ALA A 301 -10.13 -2.30 -13.55
CA ALA A 301 -10.02 -1.89 -14.95
C ALA A 301 -8.66 -2.20 -15.59
N LEU A 302 -7.65 -2.60 -14.82
CA LEU A 302 -6.38 -3.07 -15.35
C LEU A 302 -6.55 -4.39 -16.12
N PRO A 303 -5.72 -4.67 -17.13
CA PRO A 303 -5.63 -6.00 -17.71
C PRO A 303 -5.35 -7.06 -16.63
N PRO A 304 -5.92 -8.27 -16.71
CA PRO A 304 -5.70 -9.31 -15.70
C PRO A 304 -4.22 -9.60 -15.41
N ALA A 305 -3.36 -9.57 -16.41
CA ALA A 305 -1.92 -9.78 -16.25
C ALA A 305 -1.21 -8.66 -15.45
N GLN A 306 -1.83 -7.48 -15.33
CA GLN A 306 -1.30 -6.38 -14.55
C GLN A 306 -1.84 -6.32 -13.11
N ARG A 307 -2.81 -7.15 -12.74
CA ARG A 307 -3.37 -7.21 -11.37
C ARG A 307 -2.55 -8.17 -10.53
N PHE A 308 -1.45 -7.69 -9.94
CA PHE A 308 -0.57 -8.58 -9.16
C PHE A 308 -1.20 -9.03 -7.85
N ALA A 309 -1.60 -8.08 -7.02
CA ALA A 309 -2.31 -8.30 -5.76
C ALA A 309 -2.91 -6.99 -5.23
N PHE A 310 -3.87 -7.12 -4.31
CA PHE A 310 -4.47 -6.00 -3.59
C PHE A 310 -4.34 -6.24 -2.08
N THR A 311 -3.46 -5.49 -1.42
CA THR A 311 -3.09 -5.68 -0.02
C THR A 311 -3.60 -4.53 0.85
N VAL A 312 -4.18 -4.87 2.00
CA VAL A 312 -4.66 -3.92 3.03
C VAL A 312 -3.65 -3.88 4.17
N TRP A 313 -3.31 -2.68 4.65
CA TRP A 313 -2.22 -2.49 5.64
C TRP A 313 -2.69 -2.68 7.08
N GLY A 314 -3.25 -3.85 7.33
CA GLY A 314 -3.75 -4.30 8.62
C GLY A 314 -5.04 -5.08 8.49
N VAL A 315 -5.43 -5.80 9.54
CA VAL A 315 -6.65 -6.62 9.56
C VAL A 315 -7.79 -5.86 10.25
N ARG A 316 -7.62 -5.54 11.54
CA ARG A 316 -8.58 -4.78 12.36
C ARG A 316 -8.10 -3.35 12.54
N ASP A 317 -9.01 -2.41 12.75
CA ASP A 317 -8.69 -1.00 12.99
C ASP A 317 -7.64 -0.83 14.10
N SER A 318 -7.70 -1.63 15.17
CA SER A 318 -6.70 -1.66 16.25
C SER A 318 -5.32 -2.18 15.82
N ASN A 319 -5.19 -2.84 14.68
CA ASN A 319 -3.90 -3.26 14.15
C ASN A 319 -3.23 -2.16 13.31
N SER A 320 -3.96 -1.13 12.87
CA SER A 320 -3.45 -0.07 12.01
C SER A 320 -2.35 0.76 12.69
N TRP A 321 -1.29 1.06 11.93
CA TRP A 321 -0.26 2.01 12.35
C TRP A 321 -0.82 3.43 12.58
N LEU A 322 -1.91 3.81 11.91
CA LEU A 322 -2.62 5.07 12.08
C LEU A 322 -3.29 5.21 13.45
N ARG A 323 -3.43 4.09 14.17
CA ARG A 323 -4.00 4.02 15.52
C ARG A 323 -2.97 3.65 16.59
N ARG A 324 -1.70 3.77 16.27
CA ARG A 324 -0.60 3.55 17.23
C ARG A 324 -0.17 4.90 17.82
N GLY A 325 0.05 4.93 19.12
CA GLY A 325 0.59 6.09 19.83
C GLY A 325 -0.40 6.78 20.76
N GLU A 326 0.12 7.77 21.49
CA GLU A 326 -0.61 8.47 22.58
C GLU A 326 -1.81 9.31 22.10
N ASN A 327 -1.88 9.62 20.81
CA ASN A 327 -2.94 10.45 20.22
C ASN A 327 -4.07 9.63 19.60
N ASP A 328 -4.07 8.31 19.73
CA ASP A 328 -5.20 7.50 19.29
C ASP A 328 -6.40 7.66 20.24
N ASP A 329 -7.49 8.18 19.69
CA ASP A 329 -8.77 8.33 20.41
C ASP A 329 -9.72 7.15 20.15
N GLY A 330 -9.27 6.09 19.48
CA GLY A 330 -10.08 4.93 19.11
C GLY A 330 -11.18 5.21 18.07
N GLN A 331 -11.23 6.41 17.51
CA GLN A 331 -12.32 6.82 16.61
C GLN A 331 -12.01 6.62 15.14
N ASP A 332 -10.74 6.40 14.76
CA ASP A 332 -10.40 6.12 13.37
C ASP A 332 -10.79 4.69 12.97
N SER A 333 -11.12 4.51 11.73
CA SER A 333 -11.56 3.23 11.19
C SER A 333 -11.04 3.08 9.75
N PRO A 334 -9.71 2.89 9.62
CA PRO A 334 -9.03 2.93 8.33
C PRO A 334 -9.03 1.60 7.58
N LEU A 335 -9.44 0.49 8.22
CA LEU A 335 -9.27 -0.87 7.70
C LEU A 335 -10.62 -1.57 7.44
N LEU A 336 -10.53 -2.85 7.04
CA LEU A 336 -11.71 -3.64 6.63
C LEU A 336 -12.57 -4.14 7.79
N PHE A 337 -11.96 -4.31 8.97
CA PHE A 337 -12.64 -4.83 10.16
C PHE A 337 -12.45 -3.89 11.34
N ASN A 338 -13.48 -3.74 12.14
CA ASN A 338 -13.39 -3.01 13.40
C ASN A 338 -12.61 -3.82 14.46
N ASP A 339 -12.45 -3.26 15.65
CA ASP A 339 -11.65 -3.87 16.73
C ASP A 339 -12.18 -5.25 17.16
N GLU A 340 -13.50 -5.48 17.06
CA GLU A 340 -14.14 -6.76 17.36
C GLU A 340 -14.16 -7.73 16.16
N GLY A 341 -13.51 -7.39 15.05
CA GLY A 341 -13.46 -8.23 13.85
C GLY A 341 -14.74 -8.26 13.03
N ARG A 342 -15.66 -7.31 13.24
CA ARG A 342 -16.84 -7.14 12.38
C ARG A 342 -16.49 -6.28 11.16
N PRO A 343 -17.04 -6.57 9.97
CA PRO A 343 -16.77 -5.80 8.77
C PRO A 343 -17.10 -4.32 8.91
N ASN A 344 -16.18 -3.48 8.49
CA ASN A 344 -16.39 -2.06 8.22
C ASN A 344 -17.00 -1.85 6.82
N PRO A 345 -17.56 -0.67 6.51
CA PRO A 345 -18.08 -0.36 5.18
C PRO A 345 -17.10 -0.62 4.03
N LEU A 346 -15.78 -0.42 4.24
CA LEU A 346 -14.75 -0.69 3.25
C LEU A 346 -14.73 -2.16 2.79
N PHE A 347 -15.06 -3.10 3.67
CA PHE A 347 -15.17 -4.52 3.31
C PHE A 347 -16.26 -4.74 2.25
N GLY A 348 -17.43 -4.11 2.41
CA GLY A 348 -18.52 -4.16 1.44
C GLY A 348 -18.10 -3.57 0.09
N VAL A 349 -17.44 -2.39 0.12
CA VAL A 349 -16.93 -1.71 -1.07
C VAL A 349 -15.99 -2.61 -1.88
N LEU A 350 -15.01 -3.25 -1.23
CA LEU A 350 -14.08 -4.15 -1.92
C LEU A 350 -14.77 -5.42 -2.43
N THR A 351 -15.68 -6.00 -1.64
CA THR A 351 -16.43 -7.20 -2.03
C THR A 351 -17.28 -6.94 -3.28
N GLU A 352 -17.96 -5.80 -3.35
CA GLU A 352 -18.73 -5.39 -4.53
C GLU A 352 -17.84 -5.13 -5.74
N ALA A 353 -16.74 -4.42 -5.56
CA ALA A 353 -15.84 -4.09 -6.66
C ALA A 353 -15.21 -5.34 -7.27
N PHE A 354 -14.77 -6.30 -6.44
CA PHE A 354 -14.08 -7.51 -6.90
C PHE A 354 -15.02 -8.59 -7.45
N ALA A 355 -16.31 -8.49 -7.19
CA ALA A 355 -17.33 -9.41 -7.72
C ALA A 355 -17.75 -9.11 -9.17
N ARG A 356 -17.35 -7.96 -9.70
CA ARG A 356 -17.65 -7.49 -11.07
C ARG A 356 -16.65 -8.04 -12.08
#